data_a1e12d247952a872143a511e0d8bd721
#
_entry.id   a1e12d247952a872143a511e0d8bd721
#
_cell.length_a   1.000
_cell.length_b   1.000
_cell.length_c   1.000
_cell.angle_alpha   90.00
_cell.angle_beta   90.00
_cell.angle_gamma   90.00
#
_symmetry.space_group_name_H-M   'P 1'
#
loop_
_entity.id
_entity.type
_entity.pdbx_description
1 polymer ?
#
loop_
_entity_poly.entity_id
_entity_poly.type
_entity_poly.pdbx_seq_one_letter_code
_entity_poly.pdbx_strand_id
1 'polypeptide(L)'
;MSLLVMTEIENKITNLLNPTQNYVVALSGGVDSSVLLHIVHSYTSNVRSVFVNHNQKDSDKLQKSAESFAKDLGIDHLNVDTQLDSDSSETKMRDARYEALFNNMQKDEILLLGHHSDD
;
A
#
# COMPACT_ATOMS: atom_id res chain seq x y z
N MET A 1 -20.65 2.58 -0.37
CA MET A 1 -20.61 1.11 -0.27
C MET A 1 -21.40 0.68 0.97
N SER A 2 -22.25 -0.31 0.83
CA SER A 2 -23.03 -0.79 1.97
C SER A 2 -22.18 -1.64 2.91
N LEU A 3 -22.62 -1.77 4.16
CA LEU A 3 -21.93 -2.62 5.15
C LEU A 3 -21.87 -4.07 4.68
N LEU A 4 -22.91 -4.57 4.04
CA LEU A 4 -22.93 -5.95 3.53
C LEU A 4 -21.86 -6.18 2.47
N VAL A 5 -21.69 -5.22 1.54
CA VAL A 5 -20.67 -5.31 0.49
C VAL A 5 -19.27 -5.27 1.09
N MET A 6 -19.05 -4.42 2.09
CA MET A 6 -17.76 -4.36 2.80
C MET A 6 -17.43 -5.69 3.46
N THR A 7 -18.41 -6.33 4.11
CA THR A 7 -18.21 -7.63 4.75
C THR A 7 -17.84 -8.71 3.74
N GLU A 8 -18.48 -8.72 2.57
CA GLU A 8 -18.15 -9.68 1.51
C GLU A 8 -16.73 -9.48 0.98
N ILE A 9 -16.31 -8.22 0.78
CA ILE A 9 -14.96 -7.89 0.33
C ILE A 9 -13.94 -8.33 1.36
N GLU A 10 -14.18 -8.03 2.64
CA GLU A 10 -13.29 -8.46 3.72
C GLU A 10 -13.12 -9.97 3.73
N ASN A 11 -14.21 -10.71 3.61
CA ASN A 11 -14.16 -12.18 3.63
C ASN A 11 -13.36 -12.72 2.44
N LYS A 12 -13.51 -12.14 1.25
CA LYS A 12 -12.74 -12.55 0.08
C LYS A 12 -11.26 -12.32 0.28
N ILE A 13 -10.89 -11.18 0.83
CA ILE A 13 -9.49 -10.84 1.06
C ILE A 13 -8.91 -11.75 2.14
N THR A 14 -9.57 -11.90 3.28
CA THR A 14 -9.05 -12.69 4.39
C THR A 14 -8.93 -14.17 4.05
N ASN A 15 -9.78 -14.69 3.16
CA ASN A 15 -9.69 -16.06 2.69
C ASN A 15 -8.43 -16.32 1.85
N LEU A 16 -7.83 -15.28 1.28
CA LEU A 16 -6.60 -15.37 0.50
C LEU A 16 -5.35 -15.21 1.36
N LEU A 17 -5.50 -14.78 2.61
CA LEU A 17 -4.37 -14.48 3.48
C LEU A 17 -4.00 -15.66 4.35
N ASN A 18 -2.70 -15.72 4.68
CA ASN A 18 -2.16 -16.69 5.64
C ASN A 18 -1.63 -15.91 6.83
N PRO A 19 -2.13 -16.15 8.07
CA PRO A 19 -1.71 -15.35 9.23
C PRO A 19 -0.24 -15.51 9.60
N THR A 20 0.43 -16.54 9.10
CA THR A 20 1.86 -16.74 9.37
C THR A 20 2.75 -16.11 8.30
N GLN A 21 2.17 -15.59 7.22
CA GLN A 21 2.89 -14.93 6.14
C GLN A 21 3.13 -13.46 6.48
N ASN A 22 4.24 -12.91 6.04
CA ASN A 22 4.53 -11.48 6.16
C ASN A 22 4.06 -10.73 4.92
N TYR A 23 3.36 -9.62 5.13
CA TYR A 23 2.78 -8.83 4.05
C TYR A 23 3.29 -7.40 4.05
N VAL A 24 3.41 -6.84 2.85
CA VAL A 24 3.68 -5.42 2.62
C VAL A 24 2.52 -4.86 1.82
N VAL A 25 1.88 -3.82 2.34
CA VAL A 25 0.81 -3.13 1.61
C VAL A 25 1.37 -1.83 1.07
N ALA A 26 1.28 -1.64 -0.24
CA ALA A 26 1.66 -0.39 -0.88
C ALA A 26 0.52 0.62 -0.68
N LEU A 27 0.76 1.64 0.13
CA LEU A 27 -0.19 2.73 0.34
C LEU A 27 0.00 3.78 -0.73
N SER A 28 -1.11 4.25 -1.30
CA SER A 28 -1.10 5.33 -2.30
C SER A 28 -1.51 6.68 -1.73
N GLY A 29 -1.93 6.70 -0.45
CA GLY A 29 -2.57 7.86 0.15
C GLY A 29 -4.05 7.95 -0.17
N GLY A 30 -4.57 7.06 -0.99
CA GLY A 30 -5.98 7.00 -1.37
C GLY A 30 -6.77 5.99 -0.54
N VAL A 31 -8.08 5.91 -0.81
CA VAL A 31 -9.01 5.13 -0.02
C VAL A 31 -8.80 3.62 -0.19
N ASP A 32 -8.60 3.17 -1.42
CA ASP A 32 -8.56 1.72 -1.70
C ASP A 32 -7.39 1.03 -1.01
N SER A 33 -6.20 1.62 -1.06
CA SER A 33 -5.03 1.04 -0.40
C SER A 33 -5.14 1.12 1.12
N SER A 34 -5.77 2.17 1.64
CA SER A 34 -6.00 2.31 3.08
C SER A 34 -6.98 1.27 3.60
N VAL A 35 -8.05 1.00 2.85
CA VAL A 35 -9.01 -0.05 3.19
C VAL A 35 -8.31 -1.42 3.18
N LEU A 36 -7.50 -1.69 2.16
CA LEU A 36 -6.75 -2.94 2.09
C LEU A 36 -5.85 -3.12 3.30
N LEU A 37 -5.09 -2.09 3.67
CA LEU A 37 -4.21 -2.15 4.84
C LEU A 37 -5.00 -2.42 6.12
N HIS A 38 -6.13 -1.76 6.28
CA HIS A 38 -7.00 -1.96 7.44
C HIS A 38 -7.48 -3.41 7.54
N ILE A 39 -7.94 -3.98 6.43
CA ILE A 39 -8.43 -5.35 6.38
C ILE A 39 -7.30 -6.34 6.72
N VAL A 40 -6.13 -6.18 6.09
CA VAL A 40 -5.01 -7.09 6.34
C VAL A 40 -4.56 -6.99 7.79
N HIS A 41 -4.49 -5.78 8.34
CA HIS A 41 -4.09 -5.58 9.73
C HIS A 41 -5.09 -6.19 10.72
N SER A 42 -6.38 -6.17 10.40
CA SER A 42 -7.40 -6.78 11.25
C SER A 42 -7.28 -8.30 11.26
N TYR A 43 -6.68 -8.88 10.22
CA TYR A 43 -6.52 -10.32 10.08
C TYR A 43 -5.18 -10.83 10.66
N THR A 44 -4.10 -10.07 10.49
CA THR A 44 -2.77 -10.46 10.97
C THR A 44 -1.96 -9.24 11.39
N SER A 45 -1.09 -9.43 12.38
CA SER A 45 -0.13 -8.39 12.77
C SER A 45 1.13 -8.40 11.92
N ASN A 46 1.29 -9.39 11.03
CA ASN A 46 2.48 -9.55 10.19
C ASN A 46 2.33 -8.71 8.91
N VAL A 47 2.11 -7.42 9.07
CA VAL A 47 1.92 -6.49 7.96
C VAL A 47 2.62 -5.17 8.26
N ARG A 48 3.22 -4.60 7.24
CA ARG A 48 3.75 -3.23 7.25
C ARG A 48 3.33 -2.54 5.97
N SER A 49 3.52 -1.23 5.90
CA SER A 49 3.15 -0.45 4.73
C SER A 49 4.35 0.28 4.15
N VAL A 50 4.27 0.55 2.85
CA VAL A 50 5.28 1.34 2.13
C VAL A 50 4.55 2.35 1.26
N PHE A 51 5.00 3.59 1.29
CA PHE A 51 4.55 4.63 0.38
C PHE A 51 5.71 5.02 -0.53
N VAL A 52 5.46 5.06 -1.84
CA VAL A 52 6.46 5.48 -2.82
C VAL A 52 6.16 6.91 -3.25
N ASN A 53 7.08 7.82 -2.95
CA ASN A 53 6.97 9.23 -3.30
C ASN A 53 7.63 9.47 -4.65
N HIS A 54 6.84 9.89 -5.63
CA HIS A 54 7.31 10.13 -7.00
C HIS A 54 7.70 11.59 -7.27
N ASN A 55 7.70 12.44 -6.24
CA ASN A 55 8.03 13.86 -6.37
C ASN A 55 7.11 14.62 -7.34
N GLN A 56 5.86 14.17 -7.43
CA GLN A 56 4.85 14.86 -8.20
C GLN A 56 4.13 15.88 -7.33
N LYS A 57 3.25 16.68 -7.93
CA LYS A 57 2.59 17.82 -7.29
C LYS A 57 1.98 17.53 -5.92
N ASP A 58 1.29 16.40 -5.79
CA ASP A 58 0.60 16.05 -4.55
C ASP A 58 1.29 14.96 -3.75
N SER A 59 2.52 14.59 -4.12
CA SER A 59 3.21 13.45 -3.51
C SER A 59 3.43 13.62 -2.01
N ASP A 60 3.85 14.80 -1.58
CA ASP A 60 4.11 15.04 -0.15
C ASP A 60 2.83 14.99 0.68
N LYS A 61 1.74 15.48 0.12
CA LYS A 61 0.43 15.43 0.78
C LYS A 61 -0.05 13.98 0.93
N LEU A 62 0.10 13.19 -0.13
CA LEU A 62 -0.27 11.78 -0.10
C LEU A 62 0.63 11.00 0.87
N GLN A 63 1.91 11.34 0.93
CA GLN A 63 2.83 10.72 1.87
C GLN A 63 2.40 10.95 3.31
N LYS A 64 2.03 12.20 3.65
CA LYS A 64 1.55 12.51 5.00
C LYS A 64 0.29 11.75 5.36
N SER A 65 -0.63 11.60 4.40
CA SER A 65 -1.85 10.81 4.61
C SER A 65 -1.51 9.34 4.88
N ALA A 66 -0.60 8.77 4.10
CA ALA A 66 -0.19 7.37 4.29
C ALA A 66 0.50 7.16 5.64
N GLU A 67 1.42 8.04 6.00
CA GLU A 67 2.12 7.98 7.30
C GLU A 67 1.14 8.05 8.46
N SER A 68 0.21 8.98 8.39
CA SER A 68 -0.77 9.21 9.45
C SER A 68 -1.67 8.00 9.62
N PHE A 69 -2.12 7.42 8.51
CA PHE A 69 -2.98 6.25 8.54
C PHE A 69 -2.27 5.05 9.15
N ALA A 70 -1.04 4.78 8.73
CA ALA A 70 -0.24 3.68 9.27
C ALA A 70 0.04 3.88 10.75
N LYS A 71 0.36 5.11 11.15
CA LYS A 71 0.61 5.46 12.55
C LYS A 71 -0.62 5.20 13.42
N ASP A 72 -1.79 5.60 12.93
CA ASP A 72 -3.04 5.40 13.68
C ASP A 72 -3.36 3.93 13.87
N LEU A 73 -2.96 3.08 12.94
CA LEU A 73 -3.13 1.63 13.06
C LEU A 73 -2.00 0.96 13.86
N GLY A 74 -0.93 1.69 14.16
CA GLY A 74 0.21 1.10 14.87
C GLY A 74 1.05 0.18 14.01
N ILE A 75 1.11 0.44 12.69
CA ILE A 75 1.81 -0.40 11.71
C ILE A 75 3.13 0.25 11.33
N ASP A 76 4.18 -0.55 11.16
CA ASP A 76 5.45 -0.08 10.62
C ASP A 76 5.25 0.45 9.21
N HIS A 77 5.84 1.58 8.92
CA HIS A 77 5.68 2.27 7.64
C HIS A 77 7.01 2.79 7.12
N LEU A 78 7.22 2.66 5.82
CA LEU A 78 8.42 3.16 5.14
C LEU A 78 8.02 4.06 3.98
N ASN A 79 8.62 5.23 3.88
CA ASN A 79 8.51 6.10 2.70
C ASN A 79 9.75 5.91 1.83
N VAL A 80 9.54 5.73 0.53
CA VAL A 80 10.61 5.59 -0.44
C VAL A 80 10.49 6.70 -1.48
N ASP A 81 11.56 7.42 -1.72
CA ASP A 81 11.62 8.49 -2.71
C ASP A 81 12.24 7.96 -3.99
N THR A 82 11.54 8.08 -5.12
CA THR A 82 12.05 7.63 -6.42
C THR A 82 12.96 8.65 -7.08
N GLN A 83 12.95 9.89 -6.60
CA GLN A 83 13.74 10.99 -7.17
C GLN A 83 13.41 11.27 -8.65
N LEU A 84 12.19 10.99 -9.06
CA LEU A 84 11.74 11.30 -10.42
C LEU A 84 11.55 12.79 -10.61
N ASP A 85 11.66 13.23 -11.88
CA ASP A 85 11.33 14.60 -12.24
C ASP A 85 9.83 14.85 -12.09
N SER A 86 9.46 16.09 -11.81
CA SER A 86 8.06 16.46 -11.54
C SER A 86 7.14 16.26 -12.74
N ASP A 87 7.67 16.09 -13.94
CA ASP A 87 6.93 15.89 -15.18
C ASP A 87 7.05 14.48 -15.75
N SER A 88 7.42 13.51 -14.92
CA SER A 88 7.58 12.13 -15.37
C SER A 88 6.25 11.52 -15.86
N SER A 89 6.34 10.66 -16.86
CA SER A 89 5.17 9.97 -17.42
C SER A 89 4.60 8.94 -16.43
N GLU A 90 3.34 8.56 -16.63
CA GLU A 90 2.70 7.53 -15.81
C GLU A 90 3.43 6.18 -15.91
N THR A 91 3.89 5.83 -17.10
CA THR A 91 4.66 4.58 -17.28
C THR A 91 5.95 4.61 -16.47
N LYS A 92 6.67 5.74 -16.52
CA LYS A 92 7.91 5.89 -15.77
C LYS A 92 7.65 5.84 -14.26
N MET A 93 6.57 6.47 -13.80
CA MET A 93 6.20 6.43 -12.39
C MET A 93 5.83 5.01 -11.94
N ARG A 94 5.09 4.29 -12.76
CA ARG A 94 4.70 2.91 -12.43
C ARG A 94 5.94 2.00 -12.34
N ASP A 95 6.83 2.09 -13.30
CA ASP A 95 8.05 1.27 -13.31
C ASP A 95 8.92 1.59 -12.09
N ALA A 96 9.08 2.87 -11.77
CA ALA A 96 9.84 3.29 -10.60
C ALA A 96 9.19 2.84 -9.29
N ARG A 97 7.85 2.84 -9.24
CA ARG A 97 7.11 2.37 -8.06
C ARG A 97 7.37 0.89 -7.80
N TYR A 98 7.24 0.05 -8.81
CA TYR A 98 7.48 -1.39 -8.63
C TYR A 98 8.93 -1.67 -8.28
N GLU A 99 9.87 -0.99 -8.91
CA GLU A 99 11.28 -1.12 -8.57
C GLU A 99 11.53 -0.75 -7.10
N ALA A 100 10.98 0.38 -6.66
CA ALA A 100 11.13 0.84 -5.28
C ALA A 100 10.52 -0.14 -4.29
N LEU A 101 9.34 -0.67 -4.62
CA LEU A 101 8.66 -1.64 -3.74
C LEU A 101 9.48 -2.93 -3.65
N PHE A 102 9.88 -3.50 -4.78
CA PHE A 102 10.64 -4.75 -4.76
C PHE A 102 12.02 -4.61 -4.11
N ASN A 103 12.69 -3.47 -4.31
CA ASN A 103 14.00 -3.24 -3.69
C ASN A 103 13.92 -3.08 -2.18
N ASN A 104 12.75 -2.78 -1.64
CA ASN A 104 12.55 -2.58 -0.20
C ASN A 104 11.76 -3.72 0.46
N MET A 105 11.55 -4.81 -0.24
CA MET A 105 10.90 -5.99 0.32
C MET A 105 11.95 -6.93 0.91
N GLN A 106 11.56 -7.59 1.99
CA GLN A 106 12.34 -8.67 2.58
C GLN A 106 12.00 -9.99 1.89
N LYS A 107 12.86 -10.97 2.07
CA LYS A 107 12.82 -12.23 1.31
C LYS A 107 11.49 -12.98 1.42
N ASP A 108 10.87 -12.93 2.58
CA ASP A 108 9.66 -13.73 2.87
C ASP A 108 8.38 -12.88 2.89
N GLU A 109 8.42 -11.69 2.31
CA GLU A 109 7.26 -10.82 2.26
C GLU A 109 6.49 -10.96 0.95
N ILE A 110 5.17 -10.81 1.04
CA ILE A 110 4.28 -10.77 -0.12
C ILE A 110 3.73 -9.35 -0.25
N LEU A 111 3.81 -8.80 -1.46
CA LEU A 111 3.31 -7.46 -1.76
C LEU A 111 1.83 -7.50 -2.10
N LEU A 112 1.06 -6.64 -1.44
CA LEU A 112 -0.37 -6.45 -1.71
C LEU A 112 -0.59 -5.04 -2.24
N LEU A 113 -1.34 -4.96 -3.33
CA LEU A 113 -1.66 -3.69 -3.99
C LEU A 113 -3.16 -3.45 -3.93
N GLY A 114 -3.55 -2.23 -3.57
CA GLY A 114 -4.95 -1.86 -3.42
C GLY A 114 -5.52 -1.10 -4.60
N HIS A 115 -5.03 -1.34 -5.81
CA HIS A 115 -5.56 -0.64 -6.97
C HIS A 115 -6.04 -1.60 -8.05
N HIS A 116 -6.69 -1.03 -9.07
CA HIS A 116 -7.37 -1.80 -10.10
C HIS A 116 -6.39 -2.37 -11.12
N SER A 117 -6.90 -3.26 -11.93
CA SER A 117 -6.11 -4.07 -12.85
C SER A 117 -5.36 -3.28 -13.92
N ASP A 118 -5.75 -2.05 -14.20
CA ASP A 118 -5.11 -1.22 -15.20
C ASP A 118 -3.89 -0.45 -14.68
N ASP A 119 -3.62 -0.59 -13.43
CA ASP A 119 -2.49 0.10 -12.80
C ASP A 119 -1.17 -0.62 -12.93
#